data_56f358e8094315748523646ef57bf102
#
_entry.id   56f358e8094315748523646ef57bf102
#
_cell.length_a   1.000
_cell.length_b   1.000
_cell.length_c   1.000
_cell.angle_alpha   90.00
_cell.angle_beta   90.00
_cell.angle_gamma   90.00
#
_symmetry.space_group_name_H-M   'P 1'
#
loop_
_entity.id
_entity.type
_entity.pdbx_description
1 polymer ?
#
loop_
_entity_poly.entity_id
_entity_poly.type
_entity_poly.pdbx_seq_one_letter_code
_entity_poly.pdbx_strand_id
1 'polypeptide(L)'
;MVTVSVVLSLVLIVTIQRFTKTLLLSMISGFGVFVAMNGVLRSACLELFLTAVRDKSFLSLIPAIFFIYFLGEVMDVSKDGERMTQSVQKLFHGSRGAVVFIPSAIGLMPMPAGAMFTAPMVDRMGEGMSNLDKLLTNYWFRHCLEFFWPVYPAMYLLAGLTSTKIGVVSLRLSPLFFVSFLAGWVYLNGLKLPRFNKLSRSEWKQLWPLILVLSVGFMILLFKMEGWLALFLVSVFYAFLRRNHVTEAVKRTLRRLDVVPIVLLVFMFKHAMMDFGLGERVSLEMMNLGLSTKLVAILLPLLSGMATGITHAGLGIAYPVVVGMGGEQIGLLVYVFSVLGVLLSPVHLCLVLTLNYFKVDLSKAVLKMLPLIGVTAFVAYLLYT
;
A
#
# COMPACT_ATOMS: atom_id res chain seq x y z
N MET A 1 -17.86 -18.00 -20.25
CA MET A 1 -18.36 -18.10 -18.84
C MET A 1 -17.28 -17.85 -17.77
N VAL A 2 -16.02 -17.68 -18.18
CA VAL A 2 -14.91 -17.39 -17.23
C VAL A 2 -15.07 -16.01 -16.63
N THR A 3 -15.48 -15.01 -17.39
CA THR A 3 -15.78 -13.66 -16.88
C THR A 3 -16.84 -13.67 -15.76
N VAL A 4 -17.87 -14.51 -15.93
CA VAL A 4 -18.91 -14.66 -14.89
C VAL A 4 -18.31 -15.25 -13.61
N SER A 5 -17.42 -16.26 -13.72
CA SER A 5 -16.74 -16.82 -12.55
C SER A 5 -15.83 -15.81 -11.85
N VAL A 6 -15.14 -14.96 -12.61
CA VAL A 6 -14.34 -13.85 -12.06
C VAL A 6 -15.24 -12.87 -11.30
N VAL A 7 -16.31 -12.40 -11.92
CA VAL A 7 -17.25 -11.44 -11.30
C VAL A 7 -17.89 -12.01 -10.04
N LEU A 8 -18.36 -13.27 -10.09
CA LEU A 8 -18.93 -13.93 -8.91
C LEU A 8 -17.92 -14.11 -7.80
N SER A 9 -16.68 -14.49 -8.14
CA SER A 9 -15.58 -14.58 -7.16
C SER A 9 -15.31 -13.23 -6.49
N LEU A 10 -15.27 -12.15 -7.26
CA LEU A 10 -15.08 -10.80 -6.74
C LEU A 10 -16.23 -10.34 -5.85
N VAL A 11 -17.47 -10.54 -6.28
CA VAL A 11 -18.66 -10.23 -5.48
C VAL A 11 -18.64 -11.01 -4.16
N LEU A 12 -18.27 -12.28 -4.21
CA LEU A 12 -18.16 -13.13 -3.03
C LEU A 12 -17.03 -12.66 -2.10
N ILE A 13 -15.85 -12.33 -2.63
CA ILE A 13 -14.74 -11.80 -1.84
C ILE A 13 -15.20 -10.53 -1.10
N VAL A 14 -15.78 -9.57 -1.82
CA VAL A 14 -16.25 -8.30 -1.24
C VAL A 14 -17.34 -8.54 -0.18
N THR A 15 -18.29 -9.40 -0.48
CA THR A 15 -19.41 -9.72 0.41
C THR A 15 -18.91 -10.38 1.70
N ILE A 16 -18.11 -11.44 1.59
CA ILE A 16 -17.57 -12.13 2.76
C ILE A 16 -16.68 -11.20 3.57
N GLN A 17 -15.82 -10.40 2.90
CA GLN A 17 -14.96 -9.41 3.58
C GLN A 17 -15.79 -8.41 4.40
N ARG A 18 -16.91 -7.95 3.86
CA ARG A 18 -17.79 -6.99 4.55
C ARG A 18 -18.38 -7.58 5.83
N PHE A 19 -18.79 -8.85 5.80
CA PHE A 19 -19.45 -9.51 6.96
C PHE A 19 -18.44 -10.08 7.96
N THR A 20 -17.37 -10.74 7.49
CA THR A 20 -16.43 -11.46 8.37
C THR A 20 -15.23 -10.61 8.77
N LYS A 21 -14.93 -9.55 8.03
CA LYS A 21 -13.70 -8.73 8.17
C LYS A 21 -12.40 -9.55 8.05
N THR A 22 -12.49 -10.77 7.51
CA THR A 22 -11.36 -11.71 7.38
C THR A 22 -11.01 -11.87 5.91
N LEU A 23 -9.96 -11.15 5.46
CA LEU A 23 -9.55 -11.13 4.05
C LEU A 23 -9.14 -12.52 3.55
N LEU A 24 -8.43 -13.30 4.36
CA LEU A 24 -8.01 -14.65 3.98
C LEU A 24 -9.21 -15.54 3.64
N LEU A 25 -10.23 -15.57 4.50
CA LEU A 25 -11.45 -16.36 4.27
C LEU A 25 -12.17 -15.91 2.98
N SER A 26 -12.23 -14.59 2.76
CA SER A 26 -12.84 -14.00 1.57
C SER A 26 -12.12 -14.45 0.30
N MET A 27 -10.78 -14.39 0.31
CA MET A 27 -9.94 -14.80 -0.83
C MET A 27 -10.02 -16.32 -1.09
N ILE A 28 -10.02 -17.15 -0.04
CA ILE A 28 -10.20 -18.62 -0.18
C ILE A 28 -11.56 -18.93 -0.83
N SER A 29 -12.63 -18.29 -0.35
CA SER A 29 -13.97 -18.50 -0.87
C SER A 29 -14.09 -18.07 -2.34
N GLY A 30 -13.56 -16.89 -2.69
CA GLY A 30 -13.57 -16.40 -4.06
C GLY A 30 -12.74 -17.27 -4.99
N PHE A 31 -11.54 -17.68 -4.57
CA PHE A 31 -10.71 -18.60 -5.35
C PHE A 31 -11.38 -19.97 -5.53
N GLY A 32 -12.01 -20.50 -4.47
CA GLY A 32 -12.76 -21.76 -4.52
C GLY A 32 -13.90 -21.72 -5.56
N VAL A 33 -14.69 -20.65 -5.59
CA VAL A 33 -15.75 -20.47 -6.59
C VAL A 33 -15.15 -20.34 -8.00
N PHE A 34 -14.08 -19.56 -8.16
CA PHE A 34 -13.40 -19.41 -9.44
C PHE A 34 -12.94 -20.76 -10.00
N VAL A 35 -12.25 -21.55 -9.19
CA VAL A 35 -11.73 -22.89 -9.54
C VAL A 35 -12.88 -23.85 -9.87
N ALA A 36 -13.91 -23.91 -9.03
CA ALA A 36 -15.05 -24.79 -9.21
C ALA A 36 -15.82 -24.50 -10.51
N MET A 37 -16.08 -23.23 -10.80
CA MET A 37 -16.81 -22.81 -12.00
C MET A 37 -16.03 -23.04 -13.31
N ASN A 38 -14.70 -23.05 -13.25
CA ASN A 38 -13.85 -23.27 -14.43
C ASN A 38 -13.43 -24.72 -14.58
N GLY A 39 -13.95 -25.65 -13.76
CA GLY A 39 -13.69 -27.08 -13.87
C GLY A 39 -12.23 -27.45 -13.57
N VAL A 40 -11.53 -26.63 -12.77
CA VAL A 40 -10.16 -26.91 -12.37
C VAL A 40 -10.17 -28.10 -11.39
N LEU A 41 -9.68 -29.23 -11.83
CA LEU A 41 -9.66 -30.47 -11.06
C LEU A 41 -8.81 -30.34 -9.78
N ARG A 42 -9.05 -31.20 -8.80
CA ARG A 42 -8.30 -31.20 -7.53
C ARG A 42 -6.79 -31.34 -7.73
N SER A 43 -6.36 -32.14 -8.72
CA SER A 43 -4.95 -32.26 -9.10
C SER A 43 -4.35 -30.96 -9.62
N ALA A 44 -5.09 -30.22 -10.42
CA ALA A 44 -4.67 -28.91 -10.93
C ALA A 44 -4.62 -27.84 -9.82
N CYS A 45 -5.49 -27.90 -8.81
CA CYS A 45 -5.36 -27.03 -7.64
C CYS A 45 -4.07 -27.29 -6.85
N LEU A 46 -3.67 -28.55 -6.71
CA LEU A 46 -2.40 -28.89 -6.08
C LEU A 46 -1.21 -28.40 -6.91
N GLU A 47 -1.29 -28.54 -8.23
CA GLU A 47 -0.28 -28.04 -9.15
C GLU A 47 -0.16 -26.50 -9.07
N LEU A 48 -1.27 -25.76 -9.06
CA LEU A 48 -1.30 -24.31 -8.86
C LEU A 48 -0.64 -23.92 -7.53
N PHE A 49 -0.96 -24.62 -6.45
CA PHE A 49 -0.35 -24.38 -5.14
C PHE A 49 1.17 -24.61 -5.20
N LEU A 50 1.62 -25.74 -5.74
CA LEU A 50 3.05 -26.07 -5.84
C LEU A 50 3.80 -25.07 -6.74
N THR A 51 3.20 -24.66 -7.84
CA THR A 51 3.77 -23.64 -8.75
C THR A 51 3.89 -22.31 -8.06
N ALA A 52 2.84 -21.85 -7.37
CA ALA A 52 2.85 -20.60 -6.62
C ALA A 52 3.90 -20.59 -5.49
N VAL A 53 4.01 -21.69 -4.73
CA VAL A 53 5.02 -21.83 -3.65
C VAL A 53 6.45 -21.83 -4.20
N ARG A 54 6.67 -22.37 -5.41
CA ARG A 54 7.98 -22.42 -6.06
C ARG A 54 8.33 -21.17 -6.86
N ASP A 55 7.38 -20.24 -7.03
CA ASP A 55 7.63 -18.98 -7.73
C ASP A 55 8.69 -18.18 -6.97
N LYS A 56 9.79 -17.85 -7.66
CA LYS A 56 10.92 -17.11 -7.07
C LYS A 56 10.48 -15.73 -6.53
N SER A 57 9.52 -15.11 -7.20
CA SER A 57 8.99 -13.81 -6.76
C SER A 57 8.21 -13.96 -5.45
N PHE A 58 7.39 -15.00 -5.32
CA PHE A 58 6.71 -15.31 -4.07
C PHE A 58 7.71 -15.58 -2.93
N LEU A 59 8.71 -16.42 -3.17
CA LEU A 59 9.73 -16.76 -2.17
C LEU A 59 10.55 -15.54 -1.71
N SER A 60 10.86 -14.61 -2.62
CA SER A 60 11.59 -13.37 -2.27
C SER A 60 10.71 -12.34 -1.52
N LEU A 61 9.40 -12.42 -1.71
CA LEU A 61 8.45 -11.52 -1.08
C LEU A 61 8.23 -11.84 0.40
N ILE A 62 8.27 -13.11 0.80
CA ILE A 62 8.05 -13.52 2.19
C ILE A 62 9.03 -12.85 3.17
N PRO A 63 10.38 -12.93 2.97
CA PRO A 63 11.31 -12.26 3.85
C PRO A 63 11.15 -10.72 3.82
N ALA A 64 10.82 -10.14 2.66
CA ALA A 64 10.57 -8.71 2.59
C ALA A 64 9.39 -8.29 3.47
N ILE A 65 8.26 -9.00 3.38
CA ILE A 65 7.07 -8.76 4.23
C ILE A 65 7.43 -8.92 5.71
N PHE A 66 8.15 -10.00 6.05
CA PHE A 66 8.57 -10.22 7.43
C PHE A 66 9.39 -9.04 7.97
N PHE A 67 10.43 -8.62 7.25
CA PHE A 67 11.30 -7.55 7.72
C PHE A 67 10.66 -6.15 7.69
N ILE A 68 9.72 -5.89 6.78
CA ILE A 68 8.89 -4.67 6.82
C ILE A 68 8.12 -4.58 8.13
N TYR A 69 7.40 -5.64 8.48
CA TYR A 69 6.62 -5.67 9.72
C TYR A 69 7.51 -5.68 10.95
N PHE A 70 8.60 -6.46 10.92
CA PHE A 70 9.54 -6.53 12.03
C PHE A 70 10.19 -5.17 12.34
N LEU A 71 10.61 -4.45 11.30
CA LEU A 71 11.16 -3.09 11.47
C LEU A 71 10.14 -2.16 12.15
N GLY A 72 8.88 -2.19 11.70
CA GLY A 72 7.80 -1.42 12.30
C GLY A 72 7.53 -1.80 13.75
N GLU A 73 7.50 -3.11 14.07
CA GLU A 73 7.23 -3.58 15.43
C GLU A 73 8.39 -3.29 16.41
N VAL A 74 9.65 -3.38 15.97
CA VAL A 74 10.79 -2.98 16.82
C VAL A 74 10.69 -1.48 17.15
N MET A 75 10.33 -0.64 16.19
CA MET A 75 10.15 0.81 16.39
C MET A 75 9.01 1.11 17.36
N ASP A 76 7.90 0.37 17.28
CA ASP A 76 6.74 0.53 18.15
C ASP A 76 7.05 0.10 19.58
N VAL A 77 7.54 -1.13 19.77
CA VAL A 77 7.86 -1.69 21.09
C VAL A 77 8.94 -0.89 21.83
N SER A 78 9.94 -0.37 21.10
CA SER A 78 10.99 0.47 21.66
C SER A 78 10.55 1.92 21.92
N LYS A 79 9.36 2.32 21.47
CA LYS A 79 8.86 3.71 21.48
C LYS A 79 9.74 4.70 20.71
N ASP A 80 10.61 4.22 19.85
CA ASP A 80 11.48 5.07 19.05
C ASP A 80 10.68 5.86 18.02
N GLY A 81 9.60 5.28 17.48
CA GLY A 81 8.67 5.97 16.59
C GLY A 81 8.01 7.19 17.25
N GLU A 82 7.55 7.07 18.49
CA GLU A 82 6.96 8.19 19.24
C GLU A 82 7.98 9.31 19.49
N ARG A 83 9.19 8.96 19.97
CA ARG A 83 10.24 9.96 20.26
C ARG A 83 10.68 10.69 18.99
N MET A 84 10.88 9.95 17.92
CA MET A 84 11.21 10.52 16.62
C MET A 84 10.12 11.48 16.14
N THR A 85 8.86 11.07 16.25
CA THR A 85 7.70 11.90 15.84
C THR A 85 7.63 13.20 16.63
N GLN A 86 7.93 13.15 17.94
CA GLN A 86 8.02 14.35 18.79
C GLN A 86 9.16 15.28 18.33
N SER A 87 10.32 14.74 17.96
CA SER A 87 11.45 15.55 17.46
C SER A 87 11.16 16.16 16.09
N VAL A 88 10.50 15.43 15.18
CA VAL A 88 10.00 15.98 13.91
C VAL A 88 9.01 17.12 14.16
N GLN A 89 8.10 16.96 15.13
CA GLN A 89 7.16 18.02 15.50
C GLN A 89 7.89 19.27 16.00
N LYS A 90 8.90 19.14 16.84
CA LYS A 90 9.68 20.28 17.35
C LYS A 90 10.45 20.99 16.25
N LEU A 91 11.04 20.23 15.31
CA LEU A 91 11.73 20.76 14.15
C LEU A 91 10.85 21.72 13.35
N PHE A 92 9.56 21.41 13.24
CA PHE A 92 8.59 22.16 12.46
C PHE A 92 7.63 23.02 13.28
N HIS A 93 7.79 23.11 14.60
CA HIS A 93 6.85 23.79 15.48
C HIS A 93 6.62 25.25 15.05
N GLY A 94 5.34 25.69 15.08
CA GLY A 94 4.93 27.04 14.67
C GLY A 94 4.95 27.29 13.16
N SER A 95 5.24 26.27 12.34
CA SER A 95 5.28 26.40 10.88
C SER A 95 4.08 25.74 10.21
N ARG A 96 3.07 26.55 9.83
CA ARG A 96 1.93 26.05 9.04
C ARG A 96 2.36 25.45 7.70
N GLY A 97 3.46 25.95 7.11
CA GLY A 97 4.02 25.39 5.87
C GLY A 97 4.55 23.96 6.02
N ALA A 98 4.91 23.59 7.26
CA ALA A 98 5.49 22.27 7.54
C ALA A 98 4.44 21.18 7.85
N VAL A 99 3.16 21.53 7.96
CA VAL A 99 2.08 20.60 8.33
C VAL A 99 1.99 19.40 7.38
N VAL A 100 2.41 19.55 6.11
CA VAL A 100 2.42 18.49 5.09
C VAL A 100 3.56 17.47 5.28
N PHE A 101 4.66 17.89 5.90
CA PHE A 101 5.86 17.04 6.05
C PHE A 101 5.76 16.06 7.22
N ILE A 102 4.96 16.36 8.24
CA ILE A 102 4.80 15.46 9.41
C ILE A 102 4.14 14.13 9.01
N PRO A 103 2.95 14.11 8.37
CA PRO A 103 2.36 12.85 7.92
C PRO A 103 3.22 12.14 6.88
N SER A 104 3.96 12.89 6.03
CA SER A 104 4.90 12.30 5.09
C SER A 104 6.07 11.60 5.80
N ALA A 105 6.70 12.25 6.79
CA ALA A 105 7.81 11.65 7.54
C ALA A 105 7.40 10.36 8.27
N ILE A 106 6.19 10.32 8.83
CA ILE A 106 5.65 9.12 9.47
C ILE A 106 5.18 8.10 8.42
N GLY A 107 4.74 8.55 7.24
CA GLY A 107 4.42 7.69 6.10
C GLY A 107 5.60 6.90 5.57
N LEU A 108 6.84 7.36 5.78
CA LEU A 108 8.04 6.57 5.46
C LEU A 108 8.14 5.27 6.29
N MET A 109 7.47 5.22 7.43
CA MET A 109 7.56 4.08 8.33
C MET A 109 6.38 3.12 8.15
N PRO A 110 6.63 1.81 8.14
CA PRO A 110 5.60 0.78 8.00
C PRO A 110 4.82 0.59 9.31
N MET A 111 4.32 1.68 9.89
CA MET A 111 3.58 1.65 11.16
C MET A 111 2.07 1.58 10.90
N PRO A 112 1.37 0.57 11.43
CA PRO A 112 -0.08 0.54 11.42
C PRO A 112 -0.65 1.72 12.20
N ALA A 113 -1.79 2.23 11.73
CA ALA A 113 -2.50 3.36 12.37
C ALA A 113 -1.64 4.62 12.60
N GLY A 114 -0.51 4.79 11.88
CA GLY A 114 0.37 5.95 12.01
C GLY A 114 -0.34 7.29 11.83
N ALA A 115 -1.50 7.31 11.17
CA ALA A 115 -2.37 8.47 11.07
C ALA A 115 -2.82 9.00 12.44
N MET A 116 -2.94 8.13 13.46
CA MET A 116 -3.30 8.53 14.83
C MET A 116 -2.17 9.29 15.54
N PHE A 117 -0.92 8.95 15.24
CA PHE A 117 0.23 9.67 15.82
C PHE A 117 0.37 11.07 15.22
N THR A 118 0.05 11.23 13.93
CA THR A 118 0.21 12.49 13.22
C THR A 118 -1.00 13.42 13.35
N ALA A 119 -2.20 12.90 13.57
CA ALA A 119 -3.42 13.71 13.68
C ALA A 119 -3.34 14.80 14.75
N PRO A 120 -2.90 14.55 16.01
CA PRO A 120 -2.74 15.60 17.02
C PRO A 120 -1.68 16.65 16.66
N MET A 121 -0.68 16.28 15.86
CA MET A 121 0.37 17.18 15.41
C MET A 121 -0.12 18.10 14.30
N VAL A 122 -0.78 17.51 13.30
CA VAL A 122 -1.43 18.25 12.23
C VAL A 122 -2.48 19.20 12.80
N ASP A 123 -3.21 18.77 13.83
CA ASP A 123 -4.21 19.63 14.50
C ASP A 123 -3.58 20.88 15.12
N ARG A 124 -2.52 20.70 15.91
CA ARG A 124 -1.79 21.80 16.55
C ARG A 124 -1.09 22.73 15.55
N MET A 125 -0.45 22.17 14.51
CA MET A 125 0.29 22.96 13.52
C MET A 125 -0.59 23.56 12.43
N GLY A 126 -1.75 22.97 12.21
CA GLY A 126 -2.76 23.44 11.26
C GLY A 126 -3.67 24.54 11.84
N GLU A 127 -3.20 25.36 12.78
CA GLU A 127 -4.00 26.45 13.33
C GLU A 127 -4.52 27.36 12.20
N GLY A 128 -5.82 27.68 12.24
CA GLY A 128 -6.52 28.40 11.19
C GLY A 128 -6.86 27.58 9.93
N MET A 129 -6.60 26.28 9.90
CA MET A 129 -7.15 25.35 8.91
C MET A 129 -8.49 24.78 9.39
N SER A 130 -9.39 24.48 8.42
CA SER A 130 -10.60 23.72 8.76
C SER A 130 -10.27 22.30 9.21
N ASN A 131 -11.13 21.66 10.01
CA ASN A 131 -10.95 20.26 10.40
C ASN A 131 -10.88 19.34 9.18
N LEU A 132 -11.60 19.66 8.13
CA LEU A 132 -11.57 18.91 6.86
C LEU A 132 -10.20 19.03 6.15
N ASP A 133 -9.59 20.22 6.12
CA ASP A 133 -8.26 20.42 5.56
C ASP A 133 -7.17 19.72 6.37
N LYS A 134 -7.27 19.79 7.70
CA LYS A 134 -6.38 19.06 8.61
C LYS A 134 -6.46 17.55 8.40
N LEU A 135 -7.70 17.02 8.29
CA LEU A 135 -7.96 15.62 8.01
C LEU A 135 -7.29 15.20 6.69
N LEU A 136 -7.58 15.93 5.60
CA LEU A 136 -7.03 15.59 4.29
C LEU A 136 -5.51 15.75 4.26
N THR A 137 -4.95 16.75 4.92
CA THR A 137 -3.50 16.92 5.04
C THR A 137 -2.87 15.71 5.74
N ASN A 138 -3.43 15.28 6.90
CA ASN A 138 -2.94 14.12 7.63
C ASN A 138 -3.03 12.83 6.81
N TYR A 139 -4.10 12.67 6.06
CA TYR A 139 -4.40 11.45 5.31
C TYR A 139 -3.65 11.40 3.98
N TRP A 140 -3.75 12.45 3.15
CA TRP A 140 -3.19 12.50 1.80
C TRP A 140 -1.67 12.37 1.78
N PHE A 141 -0.96 13.22 2.53
CA PHE A 141 0.51 13.26 2.48
C PHE A 141 1.18 12.01 3.03
N ARG A 142 0.51 11.27 3.89
CA ARG A 142 0.97 9.97 4.33
C ARG A 142 0.93 8.94 3.19
N HIS A 143 -0.14 8.95 2.38
CA HIS A 143 -0.37 7.95 1.34
C HIS A 143 0.28 8.31 -0.01
N CYS A 144 0.66 9.55 -0.26
CA CYS A 144 1.48 9.90 -1.43
C CYS A 144 2.76 9.06 -1.52
N LEU A 145 3.32 8.66 -0.39
CA LEU A 145 4.54 7.85 -0.34
C LEU A 145 4.36 6.42 -0.86
N GLU A 146 3.12 5.92 -0.92
CA GLU A 146 2.82 4.63 -1.56
C GLU A 146 3.19 4.64 -3.06
N PHE A 147 3.29 5.80 -3.70
CA PHE A 147 3.73 5.92 -5.09
C PHE A 147 5.25 5.97 -5.28
N PHE A 148 6.03 5.93 -4.21
CA PHE A 148 7.49 6.03 -4.37
C PHE A 148 8.28 5.17 -3.38
N TRP A 149 7.84 5.10 -2.12
CA TRP A 149 8.68 4.59 -1.05
C TRP A 149 8.74 3.05 -1.02
N PRO A 150 9.92 2.42 -1.24
CA PRO A 150 10.04 0.99 -1.44
C PRO A 150 10.00 0.18 -0.13
N VAL A 151 9.14 0.55 0.82
CA VAL A 151 8.92 -0.17 2.09
C VAL A 151 7.46 -0.56 2.27
N TYR A 152 6.60 -0.27 1.29
CA TYR A 152 5.19 -0.67 1.34
C TYR A 152 4.99 -2.10 0.84
N PRO A 153 4.30 -2.97 1.60
CA PRO A 153 4.08 -4.38 1.20
C PRO A 153 3.41 -4.53 -0.16
N ALA A 154 2.47 -3.64 -0.50
CA ALA A 154 1.78 -3.68 -1.79
C ALA A 154 2.71 -3.41 -2.98
N MET A 155 3.73 -2.57 -2.80
CA MET A 155 4.74 -2.31 -3.83
C MET A 155 5.64 -3.54 -4.05
N TYR A 156 5.96 -4.28 -2.99
CA TYR A 156 6.67 -5.56 -3.11
C TYR A 156 5.81 -6.61 -3.81
N LEU A 157 4.50 -6.65 -3.52
CA LEU A 157 3.58 -7.54 -4.23
C LEU A 157 3.56 -7.21 -5.73
N LEU A 158 3.46 -5.93 -6.10
CA LEU A 158 3.55 -5.52 -7.50
C LEU A 158 4.88 -5.95 -8.14
N ALA A 159 6.00 -5.70 -7.48
CA ALA A 159 7.32 -6.08 -7.95
C ALA A 159 7.41 -7.61 -8.20
N GLY A 160 6.88 -8.41 -7.27
CA GLY A 160 6.80 -9.87 -7.41
C GLY A 160 5.89 -10.31 -8.54
N LEU A 161 4.69 -9.73 -8.65
CA LEU A 161 3.71 -10.07 -9.69
C LEU A 161 4.21 -9.71 -11.10
N THR A 162 4.94 -8.59 -11.24
CA THR A 162 5.53 -8.14 -12.51
C THR A 162 6.93 -8.68 -12.78
N SER A 163 7.47 -9.51 -11.87
CA SER A 163 8.88 -9.99 -11.92
C SER A 163 9.90 -8.84 -12.10
N THR A 164 9.58 -7.67 -11.53
CA THR A 164 10.37 -6.44 -11.66
C THR A 164 11.06 -6.12 -10.33
N LYS A 165 12.27 -5.60 -10.36
CA LYS A 165 12.97 -5.17 -9.13
C LYS A 165 12.24 -4.02 -8.45
N ILE A 166 12.10 -4.07 -7.12
CA ILE A 166 11.38 -3.06 -6.32
C ILE A 166 11.90 -1.63 -6.56
N GLY A 167 13.20 -1.45 -6.72
CA GLY A 167 13.78 -0.13 -7.03
C GLY A 167 13.33 0.42 -8.38
N VAL A 168 13.13 -0.44 -9.39
CA VAL A 168 12.62 -0.04 -10.70
C VAL A 168 11.16 0.36 -10.59
N VAL A 169 10.34 -0.40 -9.86
CA VAL A 169 8.94 -0.06 -9.59
C VAL A 169 8.84 1.30 -8.89
N SER A 170 9.64 1.51 -7.84
CA SER A 170 9.71 2.76 -7.09
C SER A 170 10.08 3.96 -7.98
N LEU A 171 11.12 3.83 -8.80
CA LEU A 171 11.55 4.90 -9.71
C LEU A 171 10.50 5.19 -10.79
N ARG A 172 9.85 4.17 -11.35
CA ARG A 172 8.78 4.38 -12.34
C ARG A 172 7.56 5.08 -11.76
N LEU A 173 7.24 4.86 -10.48
CA LEU A 173 6.13 5.51 -9.79
C LEU A 173 6.50 6.91 -9.25
N SER A 174 7.79 7.25 -9.16
CA SER A 174 8.25 8.53 -8.56
C SER A 174 7.66 9.78 -9.19
N PRO A 175 7.44 9.90 -10.52
CA PRO A 175 6.80 11.08 -11.10
C PRO A 175 5.40 11.30 -10.53
N LEU A 176 4.65 10.22 -10.31
CA LEU A 176 3.32 10.30 -9.73
C LEU A 176 3.35 10.76 -8.27
N PHE A 177 4.35 10.32 -7.49
CA PHE A 177 4.58 10.83 -6.14
C PHE A 177 4.74 12.35 -6.14
N PHE A 178 5.62 12.88 -6.97
CA PHE A 178 5.87 14.33 -7.03
C PHE A 178 4.63 15.11 -7.44
N VAL A 179 3.88 14.63 -8.44
CA VAL A 179 2.63 15.27 -8.88
C VAL A 179 1.58 15.24 -7.75
N SER A 180 1.35 14.08 -7.13
CA SER A 180 0.37 13.92 -6.06
C SER A 180 0.73 14.75 -4.83
N PHE A 181 2.00 14.78 -4.46
CA PHE A 181 2.51 15.58 -3.35
C PHE A 181 2.33 17.08 -3.61
N LEU A 182 2.77 17.55 -4.78
CA LEU A 182 2.66 18.96 -5.17
C LEU A 182 1.20 19.40 -5.30
N ALA A 183 0.36 18.60 -5.94
CA ALA A 183 -1.08 18.88 -6.05
C ALA A 183 -1.73 19.02 -4.67
N GLY A 184 -1.43 18.09 -3.75
CA GLY A 184 -1.89 18.18 -2.36
C GLY A 184 -1.37 19.43 -1.66
N TRP A 185 -0.10 19.78 -1.84
CA TRP A 185 0.50 20.97 -1.20
C TRP A 185 -0.12 22.26 -1.69
N VAL A 186 -0.35 22.39 -3.01
CA VAL A 186 -1.08 23.54 -3.59
C VAL A 186 -2.51 23.60 -3.04
N TYR A 187 -3.23 22.50 -3.16
CA TYR A 187 -4.67 22.45 -2.89
C TYR A 187 -5.03 22.58 -1.40
N LEU A 188 -4.27 21.94 -0.50
CA LEU A 188 -4.58 21.88 0.92
C LEU A 188 -3.83 22.94 1.74
N ASN A 189 -2.68 23.42 1.28
CA ASN A 189 -1.80 24.31 2.06
C ASN A 189 -1.32 25.57 1.33
N GLY A 190 -1.71 25.78 0.07
CA GLY A 190 -1.36 26.97 -0.71
C GLY A 190 0.15 27.20 -0.85
N LEU A 191 0.96 26.13 -0.98
CA LEU A 191 2.42 26.17 -1.12
C LEU A 191 3.15 26.93 0.01
N LYS A 192 2.58 26.98 1.22
CA LYS A 192 3.28 27.63 2.35
C LYS A 192 4.57 26.89 2.65
N LEU A 193 5.69 27.63 2.64
CA LEU A 193 7.01 27.05 2.90
C LEU A 193 7.20 26.72 4.38
N PRO A 194 7.89 25.61 4.69
CA PRO A 194 8.21 25.24 6.05
C PRO A 194 9.25 26.19 6.67
N ARG A 195 9.14 26.40 7.96
CA ARG A 195 10.20 27.01 8.77
C ARG A 195 10.78 25.93 9.69
N PHE A 196 12.09 25.92 9.83
CA PHE A 196 12.79 24.94 10.64
C PHE A 196 13.26 25.59 11.93
N ASN A 197 12.98 24.94 13.05
CA ASN A 197 13.51 25.32 14.34
C ASN A 197 14.82 24.59 14.64
N LYS A 198 15.66 25.18 15.47
CA LYS A 198 16.87 24.52 15.95
C LYS A 198 16.49 23.41 16.90
N LEU A 199 17.01 22.22 16.65
CA LEU A 199 16.90 21.08 17.55
C LEU A 199 18.09 21.04 18.51
N SER A 200 17.85 20.65 19.75
CA SER A 200 18.92 20.28 20.70
C SER A 200 19.63 19.01 20.24
N ARG A 201 20.83 18.77 20.78
CA ARG A 201 21.59 17.53 20.47
C ARG A 201 20.83 16.26 20.83
N SER A 202 20.02 16.28 21.87
CA SER A 202 19.19 15.13 22.29
C SER A 202 18.05 14.87 21.30
N GLU A 203 17.42 15.92 20.77
CA GLU A 203 16.36 15.80 19.78
C GLU A 203 16.88 15.30 18.43
N TRP A 204 18.03 15.76 17.98
CA TRP A 204 18.73 15.22 16.81
C TRP A 204 19.00 13.72 16.96
N LYS A 205 19.44 13.30 18.15
CA LYS A 205 19.66 11.87 18.41
C LYS A 205 18.38 11.05 18.32
N GLN A 206 17.19 11.63 18.56
CA GLN A 206 15.92 10.90 18.44
C GLN A 206 15.46 10.70 16.99
N LEU A 207 16.08 11.37 16.01
CA LEU A 207 15.79 11.18 14.57
C LEU A 207 16.54 9.98 13.95
N TRP A 208 17.43 9.31 14.67
CA TRP A 208 18.21 8.19 14.13
C TRP A 208 17.36 7.04 13.51
N PRO A 209 16.14 6.69 14.05
CA PRO A 209 15.34 5.66 13.42
C PRO A 209 14.85 6.06 12.03
N LEU A 210 14.60 7.35 11.80
CA LEU A 210 14.28 7.87 10.47
C LEU A 210 15.45 7.65 9.49
N ILE A 211 16.67 7.87 9.94
CA ILE A 211 17.88 7.64 9.12
C ILE A 211 17.99 6.17 8.74
N LEU A 212 17.67 5.24 9.64
CA LEU A 212 17.67 3.81 9.35
C LEU A 212 16.62 3.45 8.29
N VAL A 213 15.40 3.97 8.43
CA VAL A 213 14.34 3.73 7.44
C VAL A 213 14.71 4.33 6.09
N LEU A 214 15.27 5.54 6.06
CA LEU A 214 15.77 6.17 4.84
C LEU A 214 16.92 5.37 4.21
N SER A 215 17.77 4.73 5.02
CA SER A 215 18.87 3.89 4.50
C SER A 215 18.37 2.68 3.71
N VAL A 216 17.20 2.11 4.03
CA VAL A 216 16.59 1.04 3.22
C VAL A 216 16.33 1.52 1.80
N GLY A 217 15.64 2.67 1.66
CA GLY A 217 15.37 3.26 0.35
C GLY A 217 16.66 3.62 -0.41
N PHE A 218 17.64 4.17 0.30
CA PHE A 218 18.95 4.50 -0.26
C PHE A 218 19.68 3.24 -0.81
N MET A 219 19.69 2.15 -0.05
CA MET A 219 20.30 0.87 -0.46
C MET A 219 19.61 0.30 -1.72
N ILE A 220 18.28 0.37 -1.76
CA ILE A 220 17.49 -0.14 -2.90
C ILE A 220 17.69 0.74 -4.14
N LEU A 221 17.61 2.05 -4.00
CA LEU A 221 17.55 2.98 -5.13
C LEU A 221 18.94 3.29 -5.71
N LEU A 222 19.96 3.51 -4.87
CA LEU A 222 21.29 3.88 -5.32
C LEU A 222 22.21 2.68 -5.51
N PHE A 223 22.21 1.73 -4.57
CA PHE A 223 23.03 0.52 -4.71
C PHE A 223 22.34 -0.60 -5.47
N LYS A 224 21.06 -0.38 -5.92
CA LYS A 224 20.26 -1.39 -6.65
C LYS A 224 20.18 -2.72 -5.92
N MET A 225 20.27 -2.67 -4.59
CA MET A 225 20.21 -3.84 -3.72
C MET A 225 18.82 -4.49 -3.79
N GLU A 226 18.77 -5.81 -3.65
CA GLU A 226 17.50 -6.54 -3.51
C GLU A 226 16.77 -6.06 -2.26
N GLY A 227 15.47 -5.76 -2.41
CA GLY A 227 14.70 -5.11 -1.34
C GLY A 227 14.65 -5.89 -0.05
N TRP A 228 14.49 -7.24 -0.12
CA TRP A 228 14.48 -8.09 1.06
C TRP A 228 15.82 -8.06 1.81
N LEU A 229 16.95 -7.95 1.07
CA LEU A 229 18.29 -7.89 1.67
C LEU A 229 18.54 -6.55 2.37
N ALA A 230 18.14 -5.44 1.75
CA ALA A 230 18.23 -4.12 2.37
C ALA A 230 17.42 -4.07 3.68
N LEU A 231 16.18 -4.57 3.64
CA LEU A 231 15.32 -4.69 4.83
C LEU A 231 15.92 -5.60 5.89
N PHE A 232 16.48 -6.75 5.51
CA PHE A 232 17.16 -7.67 6.42
C PHE A 232 18.30 -6.97 7.16
N LEU A 233 19.23 -6.37 6.42
CA LEU A 233 20.42 -5.72 7.00
C LEU A 233 20.04 -4.62 7.99
N VAL A 234 19.13 -3.73 7.59
CA VAL A 234 18.68 -2.63 8.45
C VAL A 234 17.91 -3.16 9.66
N SER A 235 17.04 -4.15 9.49
CA SER A 235 16.27 -4.75 10.57
C SER A 235 17.15 -5.48 11.59
N VAL A 236 18.15 -6.23 11.13
CA VAL A 236 19.11 -6.92 12.01
C VAL A 236 19.96 -5.91 12.78
N PHE A 237 20.46 -4.87 12.10
CA PHE A 237 21.20 -3.79 12.77
C PHE A 237 20.33 -3.08 13.82
N TYR A 238 19.08 -2.80 13.50
CA TYR A 238 18.15 -2.19 14.45
C TYR A 238 17.84 -3.12 15.63
N ALA A 239 17.61 -4.40 15.37
CA ALA A 239 17.41 -5.41 16.40
C ALA A 239 18.61 -5.51 17.36
N PHE A 240 19.82 -5.44 16.83
CA PHE A 240 21.03 -5.41 17.65
C PHE A 240 21.07 -4.20 18.60
N LEU A 241 20.71 -3.01 18.11
CA LEU A 241 20.62 -1.80 18.93
C LEU A 241 19.48 -1.85 19.96
N ARG A 242 18.42 -2.59 19.69
CA ARG A 242 17.21 -2.72 20.52
C ARG A 242 16.98 -4.16 21.01
N ARG A 243 18.05 -4.90 21.30
CA ARG A 243 18.03 -6.33 21.65
C ARG A 243 16.98 -6.72 22.69
N ASN A 244 16.70 -5.86 23.68
CA ASN A 244 15.72 -6.10 24.73
C ASN A 244 14.27 -6.12 24.22
N HIS A 245 14.00 -5.62 23.03
CA HIS A 245 12.67 -5.52 22.41
C HIS A 245 12.44 -6.54 21.31
N VAL A 246 13.47 -7.29 20.90
CA VAL A 246 13.43 -8.20 19.74
C VAL A 246 12.41 -9.31 19.92
N THR A 247 12.37 -9.96 21.08
CA THR A 247 11.46 -11.09 21.33
C THR A 247 9.99 -10.68 21.17
N GLU A 248 9.62 -9.53 21.74
CA GLU A 248 8.25 -9.02 21.62
C GLU A 248 7.95 -8.56 20.19
N ALA A 249 8.88 -7.91 19.51
CA ALA A 249 8.74 -7.49 18.14
C ALA A 249 8.57 -8.69 17.20
N VAL A 250 9.35 -9.75 17.34
CA VAL A 250 9.20 -11.00 16.58
C VAL A 250 7.82 -11.61 16.81
N LYS A 251 7.39 -11.73 18.08
CA LYS A 251 6.06 -12.28 18.43
C LYS A 251 4.92 -11.49 17.78
N ARG A 252 5.01 -10.16 17.77
CA ARG A 252 4.00 -9.31 17.11
C ARG A 252 4.07 -9.41 15.60
N THR A 253 5.26 -9.48 15.02
CA THR A 253 5.46 -9.69 13.58
C THR A 253 4.84 -11.01 13.11
N LEU A 254 5.08 -12.11 13.82
CA LEU A 254 4.53 -13.42 13.46
C LEU A 254 2.99 -13.43 13.43
N ARG A 255 2.33 -12.63 14.29
CA ARG A 255 0.87 -12.48 14.28
C ARG A 255 0.32 -11.73 13.06
N ARG A 256 1.20 -11.03 12.30
CA ARG A 256 0.86 -10.29 11.09
C ARG A 256 1.18 -11.02 9.80
N LEU A 257 1.73 -12.23 9.90
CA LEU A 257 2.05 -13.05 8.73
C LEU A 257 0.82 -13.73 8.13
N ASP A 258 -0.40 -13.45 8.63
CA ASP A 258 -1.67 -13.78 8.00
C ASP A 258 -1.82 -13.21 6.57
N VAL A 259 -1.01 -12.22 6.21
CA VAL A 259 -0.89 -11.72 4.83
C VAL A 259 -0.21 -12.71 3.89
N VAL A 260 0.67 -13.61 4.39
CA VAL A 260 1.42 -14.55 3.53
C VAL A 260 0.51 -15.53 2.79
N PRO A 261 -0.46 -16.21 3.44
CA PRO A 261 -1.41 -17.06 2.70
C PRO A 261 -2.31 -16.26 1.75
N ILE A 262 -2.59 -14.98 2.01
CA ILE A 262 -3.30 -14.11 1.07
C ILE A 262 -2.46 -13.92 -0.20
N VAL A 263 -1.18 -13.58 -0.04
CA VAL A 263 -0.24 -13.43 -1.17
C VAL A 263 -0.10 -14.73 -1.95
N LEU A 264 -0.04 -15.88 -1.28
CA LEU A 264 -0.01 -17.18 -1.93
C LEU A 264 -1.24 -17.39 -2.84
N LEU A 265 -2.44 -17.10 -2.34
CA LEU A 265 -3.67 -17.17 -3.14
C LEU A 265 -3.62 -16.24 -4.36
N VAL A 266 -3.05 -15.04 -4.22
CA VAL A 266 -2.85 -14.12 -5.35
C VAL A 266 -1.95 -14.73 -6.42
N PHE A 267 -0.86 -15.39 -6.03
CA PHE A 267 0.02 -16.09 -6.97
C PHE A 267 -0.66 -17.31 -7.59
N MET A 268 -1.44 -18.05 -6.82
CA MET A 268 -2.26 -19.14 -7.38
C MET A 268 -3.26 -18.61 -8.42
N PHE A 269 -3.91 -17.48 -8.14
CA PHE A 269 -4.81 -16.82 -9.10
C PHE A 269 -4.07 -16.35 -10.36
N LYS A 270 -2.88 -15.74 -10.21
CA LYS A 270 -2.00 -15.37 -11.32
C LYS A 270 -1.68 -16.57 -12.21
N HIS A 271 -1.20 -17.65 -11.62
CA HIS A 271 -0.87 -18.87 -12.37
C HIS A 271 -2.10 -19.52 -13.00
N ALA A 272 -3.25 -19.51 -12.35
CA ALA A 272 -4.49 -19.98 -12.95
C ALA A 272 -4.86 -19.18 -14.21
N MET A 273 -4.67 -17.87 -14.19
CA MET A 273 -4.94 -17.02 -15.37
C MET A 273 -3.92 -17.24 -16.49
N MET A 274 -2.63 -17.36 -16.16
CA MET A 274 -1.55 -17.43 -17.16
C MET A 274 -1.36 -18.85 -17.70
N ASP A 275 -1.23 -19.85 -16.82
CA ASP A 275 -0.75 -21.18 -17.18
C ASP A 275 -1.89 -22.12 -17.63
N PHE A 276 -3.14 -21.83 -17.23
CA PHE A 276 -4.33 -22.63 -17.58
C PHE A 276 -5.18 -21.99 -18.70
N GLY A 277 -4.68 -20.92 -19.35
CA GLY A 277 -5.35 -20.25 -20.46
C GLY A 277 -6.69 -19.57 -20.09
N LEU A 278 -6.96 -19.42 -18.80
CA LEU A 278 -8.20 -18.76 -18.34
C LEU A 278 -8.19 -17.27 -18.65
N GLY A 279 -7.01 -16.64 -18.67
CA GLY A 279 -6.85 -15.23 -19.00
C GLY A 279 -7.26 -14.91 -20.44
N GLU A 280 -6.87 -15.73 -21.43
CA GLU A 280 -7.28 -15.54 -22.82
C GLU A 280 -8.81 -15.60 -22.97
N ARG A 281 -9.45 -16.55 -22.28
CA ARG A 281 -10.91 -16.67 -22.26
C ARG A 281 -11.60 -15.46 -21.65
N VAL A 282 -11.06 -14.95 -20.51
CA VAL A 282 -11.55 -13.71 -19.90
C VAL A 282 -11.41 -12.54 -20.86
N SER A 283 -10.25 -12.43 -21.53
CA SER A 283 -9.99 -11.36 -22.49
C SER A 283 -11.02 -11.37 -23.62
N LEU A 284 -11.24 -12.51 -24.26
CA LEU A 284 -12.21 -12.65 -25.35
C LEU A 284 -13.64 -12.34 -24.90
N GLU A 285 -14.06 -12.86 -23.74
CA GLU A 285 -15.41 -12.59 -23.21
C GLU A 285 -15.59 -11.10 -22.85
N MET A 286 -14.60 -10.46 -22.24
CA MET A 286 -14.66 -9.03 -21.88
C MET A 286 -14.62 -8.11 -23.11
N MET A 287 -13.82 -8.43 -24.12
CA MET A 287 -13.80 -7.71 -25.38
C MET A 287 -15.16 -7.77 -26.09
N ASN A 288 -15.82 -8.94 -26.09
CA ASN A 288 -17.18 -9.10 -26.63
C ASN A 288 -18.23 -8.26 -25.87
N LEU A 289 -17.97 -7.94 -24.60
CA LEU A 289 -18.78 -7.01 -23.78
C LEU A 289 -18.41 -5.53 -23.99
N GLY A 290 -17.46 -5.23 -24.89
CA GLY A 290 -16.96 -3.87 -25.12
C GLY A 290 -16.03 -3.34 -24.03
N LEU A 291 -15.53 -4.20 -23.13
CA LEU A 291 -14.63 -3.83 -22.05
C LEU A 291 -13.17 -3.97 -22.48
N SER A 292 -12.47 -2.85 -22.62
CA SER A 292 -11.03 -2.87 -22.92
C SER A 292 -10.19 -3.25 -21.67
N THR A 293 -9.01 -3.85 -21.89
CA THR A 293 -8.06 -4.15 -20.82
C THR A 293 -7.72 -2.93 -19.97
N LYS A 294 -7.57 -1.75 -20.61
CA LYS A 294 -7.31 -0.49 -19.90
C LYS A 294 -8.45 -0.09 -18.95
N LEU A 295 -9.71 -0.23 -19.42
CA LEU A 295 -10.88 0.07 -18.60
C LEU A 295 -10.96 -0.87 -17.39
N VAL A 296 -10.70 -2.16 -17.59
CA VAL A 296 -10.65 -3.15 -16.49
C VAL A 296 -9.51 -2.85 -15.53
N ALA A 297 -8.32 -2.45 -16.04
CA ALA A 297 -7.17 -2.07 -15.24
C ALA A 297 -7.38 -0.79 -14.41
N ILE A 298 -8.39 0.00 -14.72
CA ILE A 298 -8.81 1.18 -13.97
C ILE A 298 -9.90 0.81 -12.96
N LEU A 299 -11.01 0.27 -13.45
CA LEU A 299 -12.23 0.08 -12.64
C LEU A 299 -12.07 -1.04 -11.61
N LEU A 300 -11.49 -2.17 -12.01
CA LEU A 300 -11.39 -3.33 -11.13
C LEU A 300 -10.52 -3.08 -9.90
N PRO A 301 -9.26 -2.54 -10.01
CA PRO A 301 -8.46 -2.23 -8.85
C PRO A 301 -9.04 -1.08 -8.00
N LEU A 302 -9.67 -0.09 -8.63
CA LEU A 302 -10.35 0.99 -7.90
C LEU A 302 -11.46 0.43 -7.00
N LEU A 303 -12.35 -0.38 -7.56
CA LEU A 303 -13.48 -0.96 -6.83
C LEU A 303 -13.03 -1.97 -5.78
N SER A 304 -12.06 -2.85 -6.10
CA SER A 304 -11.52 -3.81 -5.15
C SER A 304 -10.74 -3.15 -4.02
N GLY A 305 -9.98 -2.08 -4.31
CA GLY A 305 -9.32 -1.25 -3.31
C GLY A 305 -10.33 -0.56 -2.38
N MET A 306 -11.41 0.02 -2.94
CA MET A 306 -12.49 0.62 -2.16
C MET A 306 -13.19 -0.40 -1.26
N ALA A 307 -13.47 -1.57 -1.78
CA ALA A 307 -14.20 -2.61 -1.05
C ALA A 307 -13.39 -3.22 0.09
N THR A 308 -12.09 -3.43 -0.12
CA THR A 308 -11.20 -4.06 0.86
C THR A 308 -10.56 -3.06 1.84
N GLY A 309 -10.33 -1.82 1.41
CA GLY A 309 -9.58 -0.80 2.17
C GLY A 309 -8.10 -1.13 2.35
N ILE A 310 -7.55 -2.04 1.53
CA ILE A 310 -6.19 -2.56 1.65
C ILE A 310 -5.55 -2.66 0.26
N THR A 311 -4.44 -1.96 0.03
CA THR A 311 -3.82 -1.84 -1.31
C THR A 311 -3.37 -3.19 -1.88
N HIS A 312 -2.71 -4.04 -1.09
CA HIS A 312 -2.27 -5.35 -1.56
C HIS A 312 -3.43 -6.31 -1.84
N ALA A 313 -4.57 -6.15 -1.18
CA ALA A 313 -5.77 -6.91 -1.50
C ALA A 313 -6.39 -6.45 -2.82
N GLY A 314 -6.57 -5.14 -3.01
CA GLY A 314 -7.07 -4.57 -4.27
C GLY A 314 -6.22 -4.96 -5.46
N LEU A 315 -4.89 -4.84 -5.32
CA LEU A 315 -3.93 -5.26 -6.33
C LEU A 315 -4.00 -6.77 -6.61
N GLY A 316 -4.03 -7.59 -5.55
CA GLY A 316 -4.04 -9.04 -5.66
C GLY A 316 -5.30 -9.59 -6.33
N ILE A 317 -6.43 -8.91 -6.17
CA ILE A 317 -7.69 -9.24 -6.84
C ILE A 317 -7.66 -8.83 -8.31
N ALA A 318 -7.19 -7.62 -8.61
CA ALA A 318 -7.30 -7.03 -9.93
C ALA A 318 -6.20 -7.47 -10.91
N TYR A 319 -4.95 -7.57 -10.42
CA TYR A 319 -3.79 -7.81 -11.28
C TYR A 319 -3.87 -9.13 -12.07
N PRO A 320 -4.22 -10.29 -11.48
CA PRO A 320 -4.32 -11.54 -12.24
C PRO A 320 -5.32 -11.47 -13.39
N VAL A 321 -6.44 -10.78 -13.21
CA VAL A 321 -7.46 -10.59 -14.25
C VAL A 321 -6.89 -9.75 -15.39
N VAL A 322 -6.26 -8.63 -15.06
CA VAL A 322 -5.69 -7.70 -16.06
C VAL A 322 -4.56 -8.34 -16.85
N VAL A 323 -3.70 -9.11 -16.18
CA VAL A 323 -2.63 -9.89 -16.85
C VAL A 323 -3.21 -10.94 -17.77
N GLY A 324 -4.23 -11.66 -17.33
CA GLY A 324 -4.95 -12.63 -18.19
C GLY A 324 -5.55 -12.01 -19.45
N MET A 325 -5.84 -10.70 -19.44
CA MET A 325 -6.26 -9.92 -20.62
C MET A 325 -5.09 -9.35 -21.44
N GLY A 326 -3.85 -9.82 -21.24
CA GLY A 326 -2.66 -9.30 -21.92
C GLY A 326 -2.15 -7.96 -21.37
N GLY A 327 -2.56 -7.60 -20.16
CA GLY A 327 -2.25 -6.31 -19.54
C GLY A 327 -1.01 -6.29 -18.64
N GLU A 328 0.00 -7.12 -18.89
CA GLU A 328 1.22 -7.15 -18.06
C GLU A 328 1.93 -5.80 -18.00
N GLN A 329 1.93 -5.08 -19.11
CA GLN A 329 2.62 -3.79 -19.26
C GLN A 329 2.00 -2.67 -18.42
N ILE A 330 0.72 -2.78 -18.08
CA ILE A 330 -0.04 -1.77 -17.32
C ILE A 330 -0.18 -2.10 -15.82
N GLY A 331 0.68 -2.98 -15.29
CA GLY A 331 0.68 -3.35 -13.88
C GLY A 331 0.83 -2.16 -12.92
N LEU A 332 1.60 -1.12 -13.31
CA LEU A 332 1.71 0.13 -12.55
C LEU A 332 0.38 0.86 -12.45
N LEU A 333 -0.41 0.87 -13.54
CA LEU A 333 -1.74 1.46 -13.55
C LEU A 333 -2.66 0.73 -12.56
N VAL A 334 -2.68 -0.61 -12.58
CA VAL A 334 -3.46 -1.43 -11.64
C VAL A 334 -3.08 -1.12 -10.19
N TYR A 335 -1.79 -0.98 -9.91
CA TYR A 335 -1.32 -0.58 -8.58
C TYR A 335 -1.84 0.79 -8.16
N VAL A 336 -1.68 1.79 -9.00
CA VAL A 336 -2.12 3.16 -8.70
C VAL A 336 -3.61 3.20 -8.43
N PHE A 337 -4.43 2.56 -9.28
CA PHE A 337 -5.88 2.55 -9.08
C PHE A 337 -6.30 1.71 -7.86
N SER A 338 -5.52 0.70 -7.45
CA SER A 338 -5.71 0.04 -6.15
C SER A 338 -5.49 1.01 -4.99
N VAL A 339 -4.42 1.81 -5.02
CA VAL A 339 -4.14 2.85 -4.00
C VAL A 339 -5.27 3.89 -3.98
N LEU A 340 -5.67 4.41 -5.15
CA LEU A 340 -6.76 5.40 -5.24
C LEU A 340 -8.09 4.85 -4.72
N GLY A 341 -8.38 3.57 -4.98
CA GLY A 341 -9.54 2.88 -4.42
C GLY A 341 -9.49 2.83 -2.89
N VAL A 342 -8.34 2.47 -2.32
CA VAL A 342 -8.13 2.45 -0.87
C VAL A 342 -8.30 3.82 -0.25
N LEU A 343 -7.81 4.88 -0.92
CA LEU A 343 -7.97 6.25 -0.44
C LEU A 343 -9.44 6.69 -0.35
N LEU A 344 -10.30 6.14 -1.19
CA LEU A 344 -11.75 6.39 -1.19
C LEU A 344 -12.54 5.42 -0.30
N SER A 345 -11.87 4.44 0.32
CA SER A 345 -12.52 3.35 1.01
C SER A 345 -13.09 3.75 2.38
N PRO A 346 -14.40 3.49 2.64
CA PRO A 346 -15.00 3.73 3.95
C PRO A 346 -14.52 2.77 5.04
N VAL A 347 -13.81 1.70 4.67
CA VAL A 347 -13.29 0.69 5.62
C VAL A 347 -11.78 0.81 5.83
N HIS A 348 -11.11 1.75 5.15
CA HIS A 348 -9.69 1.97 5.33
C HIS A 348 -9.38 2.57 6.71
N LEU A 349 -8.63 1.84 7.51
CA LEU A 349 -8.38 2.17 8.92
C LEU A 349 -7.85 3.59 9.12
N CYS A 350 -6.86 4.03 8.31
CA CYS A 350 -6.30 5.37 8.45
C CYS A 350 -7.33 6.46 8.19
N LEU A 351 -8.24 6.27 7.21
CA LEU A 351 -9.32 7.23 6.94
C LEU A 351 -10.31 7.27 8.11
N VAL A 352 -10.80 6.10 8.55
CA VAL A 352 -11.77 5.99 9.64
C VAL A 352 -11.24 6.63 10.93
N LEU A 353 -10.00 6.33 11.31
CA LEU A 353 -9.38 6.92 12.50
C LEU A 353 -9.23 8.45 12.38
N THR A 354 -8.84 8.94 11.20
CA THR A 354 -8.66 10.38 10.98
C THR A 354 -10.01 11.11 10.95
N LEU A 355 -11.06 10.52 10.35
CA LEU A 355 -12.43 11.04 10.39
C LEU A 355 -12.93 11.20 11.82
N ASN A 356 -12.73 10.16 12.65
CA ASN A 356 -13.14 10.17 14.05
C ASN A 356 -12.40 11.24 14.87
N TYR A 357 -11.08 11.38 14.63
CA TYR A 357 -10.28 12.38 15.34
C TYR A 357 -10.73 13.81 15.05
N PHE A 358 -10.87 14.16 13.76
CA PHE A 358 -11.25 15.52 13.35
C PHE A 358 -12.76 15.77 13.33
N LYS A 359 -13.57 14.75 13.63
CA LYS A 359 -15.06 14.80 13.66
C LYS A 359 -15.63 15.33 12.34
N VAL A 360 -15.20 14.73 11.23
CA VAL A 360 -15.61 15.09 9.86
C VAL A 360 -16.36 13.92 9.25
N ASP A 361 -17.40 14.23 8.46
CA ASP A 361 -18.17 13.22 7.72
C ASP A 361 -17.37 12.67 6.55
N LEU A 362 -17.50 11.35 6.32
CA LEU A 362 -16.86 10.65 5.20
C LEU A 362 -17.18 11.29 3.85
N SER A 363 -18.45 11.62 3.60
CA SER A 363 -18.90 12.21 2.33
C SER A 363 -18.19 13.53 2.03
N LYS A 364 -18.03 14.41 3.02
CA LYS A 364 -17.31 15.68 2.87
C LYS A 364 -15.83 15.46 2.58
N ALA A 365 -15.21 14.50 3.28
CA ALA A 365 -13.80 14.16 3.08
C ALA A 365 -13.57 13.60 1.66
N VAL A 366 -14.38 12.65 1.23
CA VAL A 366 -14.31 12.04 -0.11
C VAL A 366 -14.51 13.10 -1.20
N LEU A 367 -15.57 13.91 -1.13
CA LEU A 367 -15.85 14.95 -2.12
C LEU A 367 -14.69 15.95 -2.25
N LYS A 368 -14.12 16.39 -1.15
CA LYS A 368 -12.99 17.32 -1.17
C LYS A 368 -11.69 16.67 -1.66
N MET A 369 -11.56 15.34 -1.56
CA MET A 369 -10.39 14.60 -2.06
C MET A 369 -10.48 14.30 -3.57
N LEU A 370 -11.67 14.31 -4.18
CA LEU A 370 -11.87 13.97 -5.59
C LEU A 370 -10.96 14.74 -6.57
N PRO A 371 -10.69 16.05 -6.43
CA PRO A 371 -9.76 16.75 -7.31
C PRO A 371 -8.33 16.17 -7.26
N LEU A 372 -7.85 15.80 -6.09
CA LEU A 372 -6.52 15.19 -5.91
C LEU A 372 -6.47 13.77 -6.51
N ILE A 373 -7.52 13.00 -6.28
CA ILE A 373 -7.71 11.68 -6.92
C ILE A 373 -7.75 11.81 -8.45
N GLY A 374 -8.52 12.78 -8.97
CA GLY A 374 -8.65 13.02 -10.40
C GLY A 374 -7.32 13.39 -11.07
N VAL A 375 -6.56 14.32 -10.49
CA VAL A 375 -5.23 14.69 -10.99
C VAL A 375 -4.28 13.50 -10.98
N THR A 376 -4.24 12.74 -9.88
CA THR A 376 -3.37 11.56 -9.74
C THR A 376 -3.77 10.47 -10.75
N ALA A 377 -5.08 10.19 -10.89
CA ALA A 377 -5.59 9.22 -11.84
C ALA A 377 -5.29 9.60 -13.30
N PHE A 378 -5.49 10.88 -13.66
CA PHE A 378 -5.21 11.38 -15.00
C PHE A 378 -3.72 11.25 -15.35
N VAL A 379 -2.84 11.67 -14.45
CA VAL A 379 -1.38 11.56 -14.69
C VAL A 379 -0.95 10.09 -14.73
N ALA A 380 -1.50 9.24 -13.87
CA ALA A 380 -1.23 7.79 -13.92
C ALA A 380 -1.67 7.17 -15.26
N TYR A 381 -2.84 7.56 -15.76
CA TYR A 381 -3.30 7.12 -17.08
C TYR A 381 -2.33 7.53 -18.19
N LEU A 382 -1.85 8.79 -18.20
CA LEU A 382 -0.90 9.26 -19.22
C LEU A 382 0.48 8.58 -19.13
N LEU A 383 0.93 8.23 -17.92
CA LEU A 383 2.27 7.68 -17.74
C LEU A 383 2.34 6.16 -17.93
N TYR A 384 1.24 5.43 -17.67
CA TYR A 384 1.28 3.97 -17.53
C TYR A 384 0.32 3.23 -18.49
N THR A 385 -0.28 3.89 -19.48
CA THR A 385 -1.05 3.28 -20.57
C THR A 385 -0.35 3.35 -21.92
#